data_ee148b37b768b504ed25e8929c74e16f
#
_entry.id   ee148b37b768b504ed25e8929c74e16f
#
_cell.length_a   1.000
_cell.length_b   1.000
_cell.length_c   1.000
_cell.angle_alpha   90.00
_cell.angle_beta   90.00
_cell.angle_gamma   90.00
#
_symmetry.space_group_name_H-M   'P 1'
#
loop_
_entity.id
_entity.type
_entity.pdbx_description
1 polymer ?
#
loop_
_entity_poly.entity_id
_entity_poly.type
_entity_poly.pdbx_seq_one_letter_code
_entity_poly.pdbx_strand_id
1 'polypeptide(L)'
;MNKAVFGSFTILCLLSISSIPVLIHVVRADGGTVFIRADGSIDPQTAPIYTADNITYTLTGNITADDDGIVIERDNTVLNGAGYTVMGNGSGNGIDLINRNNVTIKNTNIENFDYGAYLENSSNKTTSGNNVANNSGGIRLDYSVNNSVSGNNITANYRHGIRLDYSINNSVGGNNLTANGGDGVYLYYSVNNSVSRNNVVNNGGGIGLDYSVNNSVSGNNLTANYGDGITLGSSSNNSVSGNNITANNAYGVHIDSSSNSSVSGNNIKANNWNGIRLDSSSNSSVSGNNITANNVYGVGLYSSSNSSISGNNIANNGYGVGLDFGSNDNNISANNITANNGHGVGLFSSSSNSIFHNNLVNNNVQVYSTSDSANIWDCDYPSGGNYWSDYNGMDLKTGPYQNKTGSDGIGDTPYIIDSSNKDNFPLMGTFSDFNAPSKYHVQTICNSTISDFQFNGTAISLNAAGKNGTTGFCRISLPAAPINGTFTVSVNGTDVPYTLLPESNNTQSYLYFTYHHSTQEATIPEFPSSIILPLFLTATLLTAMIYKKRPTRTT
;
A
#
# COMPACT_ATOMS: atom_id res chain seq x y z
N MET A 1 -29.43 -40.58 -44.55
CA MET A 1 -30.57 -39.98 -45.31
C MET A 1 -31.30 -39.06 -44.36
N ASN A 2 -31.58 -37.88 -44.84
CA ASN A 2 -32.35 -36.74 -44.35
C ASN A 2 -31.54 -35.63 -43.64
N LYS A 3 -31.23 -34.65 -44.44
CA LYS A 3 -30.82 -33.29 -44.08
C LYS A 3 -32.05 -32.48 -43.63
N ALA A 4 -31.98 -31.80 -42.53
CA ALA A 4 -32.90 -30.76 -42.15
C ALA A 4 -32.17 -29.39 -42.30
N VAL A 5 -32.66 -28.57 -43.18
CA VAL A 5 -32.23 -27.22 -43.47
C VAL A 5 -32.93 -26.28 -42.47
N PHE A 6 -32.17 -25.53 -41.68
CA PHE A 6 -32.70 -24.39 -40.90
C PHE A 6 -32.49 -23.10 -41.68
N GLY A 7 -33.63 -22.54 -42.15
CA GLY A 7 -33.67 -21.25 -42.79
C GLY A 7 -33.57 -20.12 -41.80
N SER A 8 -32.62 -19.19 -42.04
CA SER A 8 -32.51 -17.93 -41.34
C SER A 8 -33.61 -16.96 -41.83
N PHE A 9 -34.46 -16.53 -40.93
CA PHE A 9 -35.38 -15.41 -41.16
C PHE A 9 -34.71 -14.12 -40.65
N THR A 10 -34.23 -13.29 -41.60
CA THR A 10 -33.74 -11.95 -41.30
C THR A 10 -34.92 -10.98 -41.42
N ILE A 11 -35.42 -10.47 -40.29
CA ILE A 11 -36.41 -9.39 -40.31
C ILE A 11 -35.64 -8.07 -40.40
N LEU A 12 -35.77 -7.44 -41.57
CA LEU A 12 -35.25 -6.10 -41.85
C LEU A 12 -36.32 -5.09 -41.42
N CYS A 13 -36.21 -4.50 -40.22
CA CYS A 13 -36.99 -3.33 -39.83
C CYS A 13 -36.36 -2.07 -40.40
N LEU A 14 -36.91 -1.60 -41.49
CA LEU A 14 -36.65 -0.25 -42.04
C LEU A 14 -37.39 0.78 -41.16
N LEU A 15 -36.67 1.38 -40.20
CA LEU A 15 -37.09 2.61 -39.55
C LEU A 15 -36.68 3.79 -40.44
N SER A 16 -37.64 4.37 -41.12
CA SER A 16 -37.51 5.66 -41.79
C SER A 16 -37.41 6.77 -40.72
N ILE A 17 -36.19 7.11 -40.30
CA ILE A 17 -35.94 8.32 -39.52
C ILE A 17 -35.92 9.49 -40.54
N SER A 18 -36.99 10.30 -40.51
CA SER A 18 -36.99 11.59 -41.12
C SER A 18 -35.90 12.46 -40.51
N SER A 19 -34.80 12.65 -41.22
CA SER A 19 -33.73 13.55 -40.83
C SER A 19 -34.27 14.99 -40.86
N ILE A 20 -34.64 15.51 -39.71
CA ILE A 20 -34.66 16.95 -39.49
C ILE A 20 -33.19 17.36 -39.43
N PRO A 21 -32.68 18.20 -40.35
CA PRO A 21 -31.33 18.72 -40.19
C PRO A 21 -31.33 19.65 -38.98
N VAL A 22 -30.86 19.16 -37.84
CA VAL A 22 -30.39 20.05 -36.79
C VAL A 22 -29.20 20.78 -37.40
N LEU A 23 -29.41 22.03 -37.84
CA LEU A 23 -28.33 22.95 -38.12
C LEU A 23 -27.56 23.18 -36.81
N ILE A 24 -26.57 22.34 -36.55
CA ILE A 24 -25.54 22.65 -35.58
C ILE A 24 -24.79 23.83 -36.20
N HIS A 25 -25.09 25.04 -35.76
CA HIS A 25 -24.21 26.17 -35.98
C HIS A 25 -22.91 25.85 -35.24
N VAL A 26 -21.96 25.27 -35.95
CA VAL A 26 -20.56 25.29 -35.55
C VAL A 26 -20.13 26.75 -35.68
N VAL A 27 -20.23 27.51 -34.63
CA VAL A 27 -19.55 28.80 -34.53
C VAL A 27 -18.06 28.45 -34.51
N ARG A 28 -17.39 28.44 -35.67
CA ARG A 28 -15.94 28.46 -35.76
C ARG A 28 -15.53 29.81 -35.19
N ALA A 29 -14.91 29.85 -34.05
CA ALA A 29 -13.93 30.90 -33.78
C ALA A 29 -12.89 30.78 -34.92
N ASP A 30 -12.54 31.85 -35.57
CA ASP A 30 -11.54 31.89 -36.65
C ASP A 30 -10.20 31.42 -36.08
N GLY A 31 -9.93 30.12 -36.02
CA GLY A 31 -8.68 29.39 -35.72
C GLY A 31 -7.66 29.99 -34.69
N GLY A 32 -8.03 31.01 -33.93
CA GLY A 32 -7.13 31.74 -33.05
C GLY A 32 -7.30 31.46 -31.55
N THR A 33 -6.27 31.78 -30.78
CA THR A 33 -6.28 31.69 -29.34
C THR A 33 -7.36 32.58 -28.70
N VAL A 34 -8.08 32.06 -27.72
CA VAL A 34 -9.06 32.82 -26.95
C VAL A 34 -8.40 33.29 -25.64
N PHE A 35 -8.50 34.58 -25.36
CA PHE A 35 -7.96 35.16 -24.11
C PHE A 35 -9.08 35.55 -23.15
N ILE A 36 -8.90 35.18 -21.88
CA ILE A 36 -9.61 35.79 -20.77
C ILE A 36 -8.63 36.81 -20.17
N ARG A 37 -8.79 38.08 -20.56
CA ARG A 37 -7.84 39.16 -20.27
C ARG A 37 -7.81 39.54 -18.79
N ALA A 38 -6.78 40.26 -18.38
CA ALA A 38 -6.60 40.67 -17.00
C ALA A 38 -7.75 41.57 -16.46
N ASP A 39 -8.39 42.34 -17.33
CA ASP A 39 -9.56 43.19 -17.01
C ASP A 39 -10.88 42.40 -16.97
N GLY A 40 -10.86 41.13 -17.33
CA GLY A 40 -12.03 40.23 -17.40
C GLY A 40 -12.72 40.18 -18.75
N SER A 41 -12.27 40.92 -19.74
CA SER A 41 -12.81 40.83 -21.10
C SER A 41 -12.42 39.53 -21.79
N ILE A 42 -13.25 39.11 -22.76
CA ILE A 42 -13.00 37.93 -23.60
C ILE A 42 -12.54 38.45 -24.98
N ASP A 43 -11.42 37.92 -25.45
CA ASP A 43 -10.84 38.32 -26.73
C ASP A 43 -10.52 37.07 -27.58
N PRO A 44 -11.08 36.91 -28.79
CA PRO A 44 -12.04 37.83 -29.44
C PRO A 44 -13.42 37.81 -28.72
N GLN A 45 -14.14 38.90 -28.79
CA GLN A 45 -15.50 39.03 -28.20
C GLN A 45 -16.51 38.06 -28.80
N THR A 46 -16.22 37.50 -29.96
CA THR A 46 -17.03 36.48 -30.63
C THR A 46 -16.78 35.06 -30.13
N ALA A 47 -15.81 34.88 -29.26
CA ALA A 47 -15.53 33.55 -28.69
C ALA A 47 -16.75 32.98 -27.96
N PRO A 48 -17.01 31.67 -28.08
CA PRO A 48 -18.17 31.03 -27.45
C PRO A 48 -17.95 30.84 -25.94
N ILE A 49 -17.74 31.94 -25.23
CA ILE A 49 -17.59 32.01 -23.78
C ILE A 49 -18.50 33.11 -23.24
N TYR A 50 -19.21 32.81 -22.16
CA TYR A 50 -20.08 33.75 -21.47
C TYR A 50 -19.67 33.92 -20.01
N THR A 51 -19.77 35.13 -19.50
CA THR A 51 -19.62 35.46 -18.07
C THR A 51 -20.68 36.49 -17.67
N ALA A 52 -21.27 36.34 -16.48
CA ALA A 52 -22.21 37.30 -15.91
C ALA A 52 -21.55 38.13 -14.80
N ASP A 53 -20.46 37.65 -14.20
CA ASP A 53 -19.85 38.16 -12.97
C ASP A 53 -18.36 38.49 -13.13
N ASN A 54 -17.80 38.30 -14.31
CA ASN A 54 -16.36 38.38 -14.58
C ASN A 54 -15.49 37.50 -13.66
N ILE A 55 -16.07 36.43 -13.11
CA ILE A 55 -15.39 35.42 -12.28
C ILE A 55 -15.55 34.05 -12.92
N THR A 56 -16.78 33.68 -13.27
CA THR A 56 -17.11 32.41 -13.90
C THR A 56 -17.29 32.57 -15.39
N TYR A 57 -16.40 31.95 -16.16
CA TYR A 57 -16.40 31.92 -17.61
C TYR A 57 -16.88 30.55 -18.06
N THR A 58 -18.02 30.48 -18.71
CA THR A 58 -18.63 29.23 -19.15
C THR A 58 -18.62 29.14 -20.66
N LEU A 59 -18.10 28.05 -21.21
CA LEU A 59 -18.18 27.79 -22.63
C LEU A 59 -19.63 27.61 -23.06
N THR A 60 -20.00 28.19 -24.20
CA THR A 60 -21.32 28.10 -24.85
C THR A 60 -21.27 27.35 -26.19
N GLY A 61 -20.07 26.96 -26.61
CA GLY A 61 -19.79 26.20 -27.81
C GLY A 61 -18.36 25.68 -27.83
N ASN A 62 -18.03 24.85 -28.82
CA ASN A 62 -16.68 24.35 -29.02
C ASN A 62 -15.74 25.45 -29.51
N ILE A 63 -14.46 25.34 -29.11
CA ILE A 63 -13.38 26.21 -29.57
C ILE A 63 -12.41 25.37 -30.39
N THR A 64 -11.96 25.91 -31.52
CA THR A 64 -10.88 25.35 -32.33
C THR A 64 -9.76 26.36 -32.39
N ALA A 65 -8.51 25.93 -32.15
CA ALA A 65 -7.35 26.82 -32.13
C ALA A 65 -6.20 26.23 -32.96
N ASP A 66 -5.41 27.11 -33.57
CA ASP A 66 -4.21 26.75 -34.35
C ASP A 66 -2.93 26.83 -33.50
N ASP A 67 -3.01 27.39 -32.30
CA ASP A 67 -1.96 27.51 -31.29
C ASP A 67 -2.60 27.25 -29.92
N ASP A 68 -2.43 28.11 -28.89
CA ASP A 68 -3.11 27.93 -27.62
C ASP A 68 -4.63 28.01 -27.74
N GLY A 69 -5.34 27.15 -27.01
CA GLY A 69 -6.79 27.14 -26.99
C GLY A 69 -7.37 28.31 -26.21
N ILE A 70 -7.18 28.31 -24.91
CA ILE A 70 -7.63 29.38 -23.99
C ILE A 70 -6.47 29.80 -23.09
N VAL A 71 -6.10 31.07 -23.15
CA VAL A 71 -5.12 31.70 -22.25
C VAL A 71 -5.85 32.52 -21.20
N ILE A 72 -5.59 32.24 -19.91
CA ILE A 72 -6.20 32.96 -18.80
C ILE A 72 -5.18 33.91 -18.19
N GLU A 73 -5.38 35.22 -18.33
CA GLU A 73 -4.47 36.29 -17.87
C GLU A 73 -4.88 36.89 -16.53
N ARG A 74 -5.82 36.27 -15.80
CA ARG A 74 -6.31 36.79 -14.53
C ARG A 74 -6.39 35.73 -13.43
N ASP A 75 -6.25 36.19 -12.20
CA ASP A 75 -6.44 35.39 -11.00
C ASP A 75 -7.92 35.29 -10.58
N ASN A 76 -8.22 34.41 -9.63
CA ASN A 76 -9.56 34.25 -9.03
C ASN A 76 -10.65 33.96 -10.07
N THR A 77 -10.36 33.07 -11.01
CA THR A 77 -11.19 32.79 -12.18
C THR A 77 -11.64 31.32 -12.20
N VAL A 78 -12.86 31.09 -12.62
CA VAL A 78 -13.41 29.76 -12.90
C VAL A 78 -13.67 29.62 -14.40
N LEU A 79 -12.96 28.74 -15.08
CA LEU A 79 -13.29 28.28 -16.42
C LEU A 79 -14.12 27.01 -16.32
N ASN A 80 -15.37 27.07 -16.77
CA ASN A 80 -16.26 25.93 -16.85
C ASN A 80 -16.52 25.58 -18.31
N GLY A 81 -15.99 24.44 -18.76
CA GLY A 81 -16.18 23.97 -20.12
C GLY A 81 -17.61 23.55 -20.45
N ALA A 82 -18.46 23.31 -19.43
CA ALA A 82 -19.84 22.85 -19.60
C ALA A 82 -20.00 21.62 -20.53
N GLY A 83 -18.95 20.82 -20.67
CA GLY A 83 -18.87 19.66 -21.56
C GLY A 83 -18.50 19.98 -23.01
N TYR A 84 -18.26 21.24 -23.36
CA TYR A 84 -17.75 21.61 -24.67
C TYR A 84 -16.27 21.28 -24.85
N THR A 85 -15.83 21.23 -26.09
CA THR A 85 -14.48 20.84 -26.51
C THR A 85 -13.65 22.05 -26.90
N VAL A 86 -12.41 22.09 -26.38
CA VAL A 86 -11.32 22.92 -26.88
C VAL A 86 -10.41 22.01 -27.68
N MET A 87 -10.28 22.25 -28.98
CA MET A 87 -9.57 21.39 -29.93
C MET A 87 -8.45 22.15 -30.62
N GLY A 88 -7.24 21.61 -30.57
CA GLY A 88 -6.05 22.12 -31.25
C GLY A 88 -5.74 21.40 -32.55
N ASN A 89 -4.56 21.70 -33.08
CA ASN A 89 -3.98 21.09 -34.27
C ASN A 89 -2.70 20.28 -33.99
N GLY A 90 -2.34 20.12 -32.72
CA GLY A 90 -1.13 19.43 -32.24
C GLY A 90 -0.05 20.37 -31.70
N SER A 91 -0.28 21.70 -31.73
CA SER A 91 0.62 22.72 -31.17
C SER A 91 -0.07 23.53 -30.06
N GLY A 92 0.70 24.28 -29.28
CA GLY A 92 0.22 25.11 -28.18
C GLY A 92 -0.37 24.30 -27.01
N ASN A 93 -0.97 24.99 -26.06
CA ASN A 93 -1.61 24.41 -24.88
C ASN A 93 -3.13 24.57 -25.00
N GLY A 94 -3.88 23.53 -24.63
CA GLY A 94 -5.34 23.60 -24.63
C GLY A 94 -5.87 24.68 -23.70
N ILE A 95 -5.34 24.70 -22.47
CA ILE A 95 -5.55 25.78 -21.50
C ILE A 95 -4.20 26.18 -20.93
N ASP A 96 -3.83 27.45 -21.09
CA ASP A 96 -2.57 28.01 -20.62
C ASP A 96 -2.77 28.92 -19.40
N LEU A 97 -1.99 28.66 -18.35
CA LEU A 97 -2.03 29.36 -17.06
C LEU A 97 -0.62 29.66 -16.58
N ILE A 98 -0.04 30.76 -17.02
CA ILE A 98 1.30 31.19 -16.58
C ILE A 98 1.19 32.30 -15.54
N ASN A 99 1.87 32.14 -14.40
CA ASN A 99 1.90 33.11 -13.29
C ASN A 99 0.51 33.49 -12.75
N ARG A 100 -0.40 32.51 -12.66
CA ARG A 100 -1.78 32.75 -12.17
C ARG A 100 -2.01 32.10 -10.81
N ASN A 101 -2.95 32.68 -10.04
CA ASN A 101 -3.34 32.17 -8.73
C ASN A 101 -4.85 31.99 -8.62
N ASN A 102 -5.28 30.96 -7.85
CA ASN A 102 -6.67 30.68 -7.56
C ASN A 102 -7.55 30.59 -8.80
N VAL A 103 -7.16 29.75 -9.76
CA VAL A 103 -7.93 29.47 -10.98
C VAL A 103 -8.47 28.04 -10.93
N THR A 104 -9.74 27.90 -11.31
CA THR A 104 -10.38 26.57 -11.45
C THR A 104 -10.67 26.30 -12.92
N ILE A 105 -10.23 25.12 -13.41
CA ILE A 105 -10.56 24.57 -14.72
C ILE A 105 -11.43 23.35 -14.51
N LYS A 106 -12.63 23.33 -15.06
CA LYS A 106 -13.54 22.19 -14.87
C LYS A 106 -14.43 21.88 -16.07
N ASN A 107 -14.84 20.61 -16.17
CA ASN A 107 -15.86 20.10 -17.11
C ASN A 107 -15.54 20.46 -18.58
N THR A 108 -14.27 20.43 -18.98
CA THR A 108 -13.81 20.77 -20.33
C THR A 108 -13.26 19.52 -21.02
N ASN A 109 -13.63 19.29 -22.29
CA ASN A 109 -12.93 18.35 -23.15
C ASN A 109 -11.77 19.07 -23.84
N ILE A 110 -10.56 18.52 -23.78
CA ILE A 110 -9.35 19.17 -24.30
C ILE A 110 -8.57 18.16 -25.12
N GLU A 111 -8.37 18.44 -26.41
CA GLU A 111 -7.73 17.48 -27.31
C GLU A 111 -6.89 18.12 -28.42
N ASN A 112 -5.88 17.36 -28.89
CA ASN A 112 -5.00 17.72 -30.00
C ASN A 112 -4.13 18.97 -29.74
N PHE A 113 -3.51 19.08 -28.55
CA PHE A 113 -2.53 20.10 -28.17
C PHE A 113 -1.17 19.48 -27.80
N ASP A 114 -0.12 20.32 -27.61
CA ASP A 114 1.11 19.83 -26.99
C ASP A 114 0.83 19.44 -25.52
N TYR A 115 0.19 20.33 -24.74
CA TYR A 115 -0.37 19.96 -23.44
C TYR A 115 -1.86 20.28 -23.38
N GLY A 116 -2.64 19.37 -22.83
CA GLY A 116 -4.06 19.63 -22.59
C GLY A 116 -4.27 20.81 -21.65
N ALA A 117 -3.55 20.85 -20.54
CA ALA A 117 -3.48 22.02 -19.66
C ALA A 117 -2.04 22.23 -19.18
N TYR A 118 -1.55 23.46 -19.25
CA TYR A 118 -0.22 23.87 -18.81
C TYR A 118 -0.32 24.94 -17.72
N LEU A 119 0.27 24.61 -16.55
CA LEU A 119 0.24 25.45 -15.36
C LEU A 119 1.70 25.75 -14.96
N GLU A 120 2.17 26.98 -15.20
CA GLU A 120 3.53 27.38 -14.85
C GLU A 120 3.52 28.48 -13.78
N ASN A 121 4.46 28.41 -12.82
CA ASN A 121 4.60 29.36 -11.71
C ASN A 121 3.25 29.67 -11.03
N SER A 122 2.49 28.64 -10.76
CA SER A 122 1.06 28.76 -10.49
C SER A 122 0.71 28.18 -9.14
N SER A 123 -0.19 28.84 -8.38
CA SER A 123 -0.57 28.36 -7.05
C SER A 123 -2.09 28.35 -6.80
N ASN A 124 -2.49 27.44 -5.87
CA ASN A 124 -3.88 27.32 -5.40
C ASN A 124 -4.89 27.07 -6.53
N LYS A 125 -4.51 26.30 -7.54
CA LYS A 125 -5.39 25.96 -8.68
C LYS A 125 -6.13 24.66 -8.46
N THR A 126 -7.27 24.56 -9.12
CA THR A 126 -8.04 23.32 -9.19
C THR A 126 -8.31 22.94 -10.65
N THR A 127 -7.88 21.76 -11.06
CA THR A 127 -8.20 21.19 -12.37
C THR A 127 -9.01 19.92 -12.13
N SER A 128 -10.31 19.96 -12.45
CA SER A 128 -11.22 18.87 -12.05
C SER A 128 -12.33 18.56 -13.06
N GLY A 129 -12.66 17.27 -13.20
CA GLY A 129 -13.76 16.82 -14.05
C GLY A 129 -13.54 17.08 -15.54
N ASN A 130 -12.29 17.26 -15.97
CA ASN A 130 -11.96 17.48 -17.36
C ASN A 130 -11.68 16.14 -18.06
N ASN A 131 -11.93 16.10 -19.36
CA ASN A 131 -11.53 15.01 -20.24
C ASN A 131 -10.39 15.50 -21.13
N VAL A 132 -9.18 14.99 -20.90
CA VAL A 132 -7.95 15.44 -21.56
C VAL A 132 -7.40 14.29 -22.38
N ALA A 133 -7.55 14.38 -23.70
CA ALA A 133 -7.26 13.24 -24.57
C ALA A 133 -6.52 13.63 -25.84
N ASN A 134 -5.73 12.68 -26.38
CA ASN A 134 -5.05 12.82 -27.67
C ASN A 134 -4.11 14.04 -27.75
N ASN A 135 -3.55 14.50 -26.63
CA ASN A 135 -2.54 15.55 -26.60
C ASN A 135 -1.13 14.92 -26.60
N SER A 136 -0.10 15.73 -26.86
CA SER A 136 1.28 15.26 -26.65
C SER A 136 1.53 14.95 -25.17
N GLY A 137 1.09 15.79 -24.23
CA GLY A 137 1.02 15.54 -22.79
C GLY A 137 -0.37 15.91 -22.24
N GLY A 138 -0.77 15.28 -21.14
CA GLY A 138 -2.08 15.56 -20.56
C GLY A 138 -2.10 16.89 -19.78
N ILE A 139 -1.84 16.87 -18.48
CA ILE A 139 -1.78 18.06 -17.61
C ILE A 139 -0.35 18.22 -17.09
N ARG A 140 0.24 19.40 -17.24
CA ARG A 140 1.58 19.71 -16.76
C ARG A 140 1.57 20.88 -15.75
N LEU A 141 2.29 20.68 -14.65
CA LEU A 141 2.55 21.68 -13.63
C LEU A 141 4.06 21.92 -13.56
N ASP A 142 4.51 23.13 -13.86
CA ASP A 142 5.90 23.57 -13.75
C ASP A 142 6.05 24.61 -12.66
N TYR A 143 7.04 24.47 -11.77
CA TYR A 143 7.32 25.41 -10.69
C TYR A 143 6.06 25.81 -9.89
N SER A 144 5.15 24.87 -9.74
CA SER A 144 3.79 25.15 -9.27
C SER A 144 3.53 24.61 -7.88
N VAL A 145 2.75 25.35 -7.04
CA VAL A 145 2.63 25.09 -5.61
C VAL A 145 1.18 25.04 -5.14
N ASN A 146 0.85 24.09 -4.24
CA ASN A 146 -0.47 23.97 -3.61
C ASN A 146 -1.64 23.80 -4.61
N ASN A 147 -1.44 23.12 -5.72
CA ASN A 147 -2.49 22.87 -6.71
C ASN A 147 -3.17 21.53 -6.48
N SER A 148 -4.40 21.40 -6.96
CA SER A 148 -5.20 20.18 -6.94
C SER A 148 -5.57 19.75 -8.37
N VAL A 149 -5.18 18.53 -8.74
CA VAL A 149 -5.58 17.88 -10.01
C VAL A 149 -6.41 16.67 -9.65
N SER A 150 -7.75 16.75 -9.84
CA SER A 150 -8.62 15.71 -9.28
C SER A 150 -9.84 15.37 -10.16
N GLY A 151 -10.21 14.08 -10.20
CA GLY A 151 -11.41 13.64 -10.90
C GLY A 151 -11.39 13.86 -12.41
N ASN A 152 -10.22 13.99 -13.03
CA ASN A 152 -10.08 14.13 -14.48
C ASN A 152 -9.99 12.76 -15.14
N ASN A 153 -10.48 12.68 -16.38
CA ASN A 153 -10.25 11.56 -17.28
C ASN A 153 -9.15 11.95 -18.29
N ILE A 154 -7.98 11.31 -18.19
CA ILE A 154 -6.78 11.66 -18.94
C ILE A 154 -6.34 10.46 -19.76
N THR A 155 -6.55 10.50 -21.06
CA THR A 155 -6.44 9.28 -21.86
C THR A 155 -5.77 9.50 -23.21
N ALA A 156 -5.03 8.49 -23.65
CA ALA A 156 -4.42 8.46 -24.99
C ALA A 156 -3.53 9.68 -25.31
N ASN A 157 -2.87 10.27 -24.30
CA ASN A 157 -1.86 11.29 -24.55
C ASN A 157 -0.52 10.60 -24.89
N TYR A 158 0.26 11.20 -25.77
CA TYR A 158 1.49 10.57 -26.31
C TYR A 158 2.60 10.44 -25.26
N ARG A 159 2.69 11.37 -24.30
CA ARG A 159 3.62 11.37 -23.16
C ARG A 159 2.88 11.04 -21.87
N HIS A 160 3.26 11.69 -20.75
CA HIS A 160 2.65 11.47 -19.45
C HIS A 160 1.21 12.00 -19.36
N GLY A 161 0.39 11.30 -18.57
CA GLY A 161 -0.96 11.77 -18.27
C GLY A 161 -0.93 13.05 -17.43
N ILE A 162 -0.27 13.02 -16.27
CA ILE A 162 -0.02 14.19 -15.42
C ILE A 162 1.48 14.28 -15.14
N ARG A 163 2.06 15.47 -15.31
CA ARG A 163 3.47 15.72 -15.03
C ARG A 163 3.64 16.93 -14.11
N LEU A 164 4.48 16.75 -13.09
CA LEU A 164 4.89 17.79 -12.15
C LEU A 164 6.40 17.98 -12.25
N ASP A 165 6.86 19.16 -12.65
CA ASP A 165 8.28 19.51 -12.67
C ASP A 165 8.55 20.63 -11.64
N TYR A 166 9.57 20.45 -10.81
CA TYR A 166 9.98 21.43 -9.79
C TYR A 166 8.81 21.97 -8.93
N SER A 167 7.83 21.10 -8.67
CA SER A 167 6.54 21.48 -8.11
C SER A 167 6.36 20.96 -6.68
N ILE A 168 5.73 21.77 -5.81
CA ILE A 168 5.74 21.54 -4.36
C ILE A 168 4.31 21.54 -3.78
N ASN A 169 4.04 20.63 -2.83
CA ASN A 169 2.78 20.57 -2.07
C ASN A 169 1.52 20.42 -2.94
N ASN A 170 1.62 19.78 -4.09
CA ASN A 170 0.45 19.54 -4.95
C ASN A 170 -0.25 18.24 -4.60
N SER A 171 -1.54 18.18 -4.90
CA SER A 171 -2.38 17.00 -4.75
C SER A 171 -2.87 16.51 -6.11
N VAL A 172 -2.53 15.26 -6.45
CA VAL A 172 -3.00 14.56 -7.66
C VAL A 172 -3.86 13.39 -7.20
N GLY A 173 -5.19 13.52 -7.29
CA GLY A 173 -6.06 12.54 -6.66
C GLY A 173 -7.36 12.20 -7.39
N GLY A 174 -7.73 10.92 -7.39
CA GLY A 174 -9.00 10.46 -7.95
C GLY A 174 -9.12 10.62 -9.46
N ASN A 175 -8.01 10.70 -10.20
CA ASN A 175 -8.01 10.78 -11.66
C ASN A 175 -8.06 9.39 -12.29
N ASN A 176 -8.63 9.30 -13.50
CA ASN A 176 -8.56 8.13 -14.36
C ASN A 176 -7.53 8.39 -15.47
N LEU A 177 -6.38 7.70 -15.42
CA LEU A 177 -5.27 7.85 -16.36
C LEU A 177 -5.11 6.57 -17.16
N THR A 178 -5.46 6.62 -18.45
CA THR A 178 -5.54 5.38 -19.23
C THR A 178 -4.86 5.54 -20.60
N ALA A 179 -4.06 4.56 -20.98
CA ALA A 179 -3.43 4.46 -22.29
C ALA A 179 -2.58 5.69 -22.68
N ASN A 180 -1.93 6.34 -21.71
CA ASN A 180 -0.95 7.38 -21.99
C ASN A 180 0.40 6.73 -22.35
N GLY A 181 1.14 7.31 -23.31
CA GLY A 181 2.38 6.72 -23.82
C GLY A 181 3.55 6.76 -22.84
N GLY A 182 3.57 7.72 -21.91
CA GLY A 182 4.47 7.79 -20.77
C GLY A 182 3.80 7.28 -19.49
N ASP A 183 4.30 7.72 -18.33
CA ASP A 183 3.69 7.37 -17.06
C ASP A 183 2.30 8.00 -16.91
N GLY A 184 1.43 7.32 -16.18
CA GLY A 184 0.17 7.91 -15.78
C GLY A 184 0.40 9.22 -15.01
N VAL A 185 1.24 9.18 -13.97
CA VAL A 185 1.68 10.37 -13.21
C VAL A 185 3.20 10.36 -13.11
N TYR A 186 3.84 11.51 -13.39
CA TYR A 186 5.28 11.66 -13.31
C TYR A 186 5.69 12.92 -12.53
N LEU A 187 6.58 12.76 -11.57
CA LEU A 187 7.14 13.83 -10.73
C LEU A 187 8.64 13.94 -11.01
N TYR A 188 9.10 15.15 -11.34
CA TYR A 188 10.50 15.43 -11.59
C TYR A 188 10.97 16.62 -10.74
N TYR A 189 12.04 16.43 -9.93
CA TYR A 189 12.53 17.41 -8.96
C TYR A 189 11.41 18.02 -8.09
N SER A 190 10.42 17.20 -7.71
CA SER A 190 9.21 17.66 -7.06
C SER A 190 9.11 17.16 -5.62
N VAL A 191 8.61 18.02 -4.71
CA VAL A 191 8.74 17.80 -3.26
C VAL A 191 7.40 17.94 -2.54
N ASN A 192 7.17 17.09 -1.52
CA ASN A 192 5.99 17.13 -0.66
C ASN A 192 4.65 17.00 -1.40
N ASN A 193 4.61 16.31 -2.54
CA ASN A 193 3.37 16.10 -3.27
C ASN A 193 2.65 14.84 -2.83
N SER A 194 1.33 14.81 -2.98
CA SER A 194 0.48 13.67 -2.73
C SER A 194 -0.13 13.15 -4.02
N VAL A 195 0.10 11.86 -4.34
CA VAL A 195 -0.50 11.16 -5.48
C VAL A 195 -1.39 10.06 -4.93
N SER A 196 -2.72 10.24 -4.97
CA SER A 196 -3.60 9.31 -4.26
C SER A 196 -4.91 8.99 -4.97
N ARG A 197 -5.40 7.75 -4.78
CA ARG A 197 -6.69 7.28 -5.30
C ARG A 197 -6.87 7.43 -6.80
N ASN A 198 -5.77 7.44 -7.56
CA ASN A 198 -5.84 7.46 -9.02
C ASN A 198 -6.03 6.03 -9.56
N ASN A 199 -6.74 5.92 -10.67
CA ASN A 199 -6.81 4.71 -11.47
C ASN A 199 -5.86 4.86 -12.66
N VAL A 200 -4.78 4.07 -12.70
CA VAL A 200 -3.66 4.20 -13.64
C VAL A 200 -3.51 2.90 -14.42
N VAL A 201 -4.03 2.87 -15.65
CA VAL A 201 -4.21 1.61 -16.40
C VAL A 201 -3.67 1.72 -17.83
N ASN A 202 -2.91 0.70 -18.26
CA ASN A 202 -2.37 0.60 -19.61
C ASN A 202 -1.53 1.82 -20.07
N ASN A 203 -0.84 2.50 -19.17
CA ASN A 203 0.10 3.57 -19.51
C ASN A 203 1.51 3.02 -19.78
N GLY A 204 2.42 3.83 -20.30
CA GLY A 204 3.82 3.47 -20.47
C GLY A 204 4.46 3.01 -19.16
N GLY A 205 4.29 3.76 -18.08
CA GLY A 205 4.55 3.40 -16.69
C GLY A 205 3.36 3.80 -15.81
N GLY A 206 3.36 3.35 -14.56
CA GLY A 206 2.31 3.72 -13.63
C GLY A 206 2.53 5.11 -13.02
N ILE A 207 3.27 5.19 -11.92
CA ILE A 207 3.64 6.44 -11.23
C ILE A 207 5.17 6.49 -11.11
N GLY A 208 5.81 7.50 -11.71
CA GLY A 208 7.24 7.71 -11.67
C GLY A 208 7.62 8.95 -10.83
N LEU A 209 8.65 8.80 -10.01
CA LEU A 209 9.28 9.87 -9.25
C LEU A 209 10.76 9.87 -9.56
N ASP A 210 11.28 10.93 -10.18
CA ASP A 210 12.70 11.11 -10.42
C ASP A 210 13.23 12.37 -9.73
N TYR A 211 14.35 12.25 -9.01
CA TYR A 211 14.95 13.33 -8.22
C TYR A 211 13.94 14.02 -7.28
N SER A 212 12.93 13.27 -6.81
CA SER A 212 11.75 13.80 -6.11
C SER A 212 11.69 13.25 -4.69
N VAL A 213 11.57 14.12 -3.69
CA VAL A 213 11.71 13.73 -2.28
C VAL A 213 10.49 14.08 -1.44
N ASN A 214 10.29 13.34 -0.35
CA ASN A 214 9.21 13.57 0.62
C ASN A 214 7.79 13.50 0.01
N ASN A 215 7.59 12.73 -1.06
CA ASN A 215 6.28 12.56 -1.67
C ASN A 215 5.55 11.35 -1.10
N SER A 216 4.22 11.38 -1.16
CA SER A 216 3.35 10.29 -0.76
C SER A 216 2.58 9.74 -1.97
N VAL A 217 2.70 8.43 -2.20
CA VAL A 217 1.95 7.69 -3.24
C VAL A 217 1.05 6.69 -2.55
N SER A 218 -0.27 6.94 -2.49
CA SER A 218 -1.13 6.12 -1.64
C SER A 218 -2.52 5.82 -2.19
N GLY A 219 -2.98 4.58 -1.98
CA GLY A 219 -4.34 4.17 -2.33
C GLY A 219 -4.64 4.19 -3.83
N ASN A 220 -3.63 4.16 -4.70
CA ASN A 220 -3.80 4.13 -6.15
C ASN A 220 -4.05 2.69 -6.65
N ASN A 221 -4.77 2.58 -7.77
CA ASN A 221 -4.90 1.33 -8.52
C ASN A 221 -4.04 1.41 -9.78
N LEU A 222 -2.96 0.62 -9.85
CA LEU A 222 -2.00 0.61 -10.95
C LEU A 222 -2.04 -0.76 -11.63
N THR A 223 -2.62 -0.81 -12.81
CA THR A 223 -2.89 -2.11 -13.46
C THR A 223 -2.44 -2.13 -14.91
N ALA A 224 -1.76 -3.20 -15.29
CA ALA A 224 -1.39 -3.49 -16.68
C ALA A 224 -0.61 -2.35 -17.38
N ASN A 225 0.22 -1.60 -16.66
CA ASN A 225 1.11 -0.63 -17.27
C ASN A 225 2.28 -1.35 -17.96
N TYR A 226 2.80 -0.79 -19.04
CA TYR A 226 3.87 -1.41 -19.85
C TYR A 226 5.24 -1.41 -19.15
N GLY A 227 5.48 -0.50 -18.24
CA GLY A 227 6.65 -0.44 -17.36
C GLY A 227 6.31 -0.91 -15.95
N ASP A 228 6.94 -0.24 -14.98
CA ASP A 228 6.74 -0.47 -13.55
C ASP A 228 5.38 0.07 -13.09
N GLY A 229 4.86 -0.52 -12.01
CA GLY A 229 3.72 0.06 -11.31
C GLY A 229 4.10 1.40 -10.66
N ILE A 230 5.13 1.40 -9.82
CA ILE A 230 5.67 2.62 -9.19
C ILE A 230 7.19 2.59 -9.29
N THR A 231 7.80 3.70 -9.72
CA THR A 231 9.26 3.89 -9.78
C THR A 231 9.69 5.06 -8.92
N LEU A 232 10.74 4.87 -8.12
CA LEU A 232 11.47 5.91 -7.39
C LEU A 232 12.91 5.92 -7.91
N GLY A 233 13.26 6.84 -8.81
CA GLY A 233 14.59 7.01 -9.37
C GLY A 233 15.31 8.20 -8.71
N SER A 234 16.46 7.98 -8.07
CA SER A 234 17.22 9.01 -7.34
C SER A 234 16.32 9.84 -6.39
N SER A 235 15.33 9.19 -5.75
CA SER A 235 14.20 9.83 -5.07
C SER A 235 14.06 9.28 -3.65
N SER A 236 14.64 9.96 -2.68
CA SER A 236 14.70 9.50 -1.29
C SER A 236 13.55 10.03 -0.42
N ASN A 237 13.34 9.40 0.74
CA ASN A 237 12.36 9.80 1.74
C ASN A 237 10.90 9.79 1.24
N ASN A 238 10.56 8.92 0.28
CA ASN A 238 9.20 8.82 -0.22
C ASN A 238 8.42 7.70 0.49
N SER A 239 7.10 7.85 0.53
CA SER A 239 6.17 6.86 1.09
C SER A 239 5.26 6.28 0.01
N VAL A 240 5.25 4.95 -0.12
CA VAL A 240 4.40 4.19 -1.03
C VAL A 240 3.50 3.29 -0.20
N SER A 241 2.20 3.62 -0.07
CA SER A 241 1.35 2.90 0.88
C SER A 241 -0.08 2.61 0.40
N GLY A 242 -0.59 1.43 0.72
CA GLY A 242 -1.99 1.08 0.47
C GLY A 242 -2.39 1.04 -1.00
N ASN A 243 -1.44 0.91 -1.94
CA ASN A 243 -1.72 0.84 -3.37
C ASN A 243 -2.06 -0.61 -3.79
N ASN A 244 -2.90 -0.72 -4.82
CA ASN A 244 -3.13 -1.98 -5.54
C ASN A 244 -2.33 -1.96 -6.84
N ILE A 245 -1.29 -2.80 -6.95
CA ILE A 245 -0.30 -2.80 -8.03
C ILE A 245 -0.30 -4.16 -8.71
N THR A 246 -0.93 -4.26 -9.87
CA THR A 246 -1.29 -5.57 -10.42
C THR A 246 -0.96 -5.70 -11.90
N ALA A 247 -0.37 -6.82 -12.28
CA ALA A 247 -0.15 -7.19 -13.68
C ALA A 247 0.62 -6.15 -14.52
N ASN A 248 1.51 -5.37 -13.90
CA ASN A 248 2.41 -4.47 -14.64
C ASN A 248 3.51 -5.29 -15.32
N ASN A 249 4.00 -4.82 -16.47
CA ASN A 249 4.88 -5.60 -17.33
C ASN A 249 6.34 -5.61 -16.89
N ALA A 250 6.69 -4.91 -15.82
CA ALA A 250 7.99 -4.94 -15.17
C ALA A 250 7.83 -5.13 -13.66
N TYR A 251 8.39 -4.26 -12.83
CA TYR A 251 8.29 -4.35 -11.37
C TYR A 251 6.94 -3.85 -10.85
N GLY A 252 6.52 -4.38 -9.69
CA GLY A 252 5.43 -3.76 -8.95
C GLY A 252 5.86 -2.40 -8.39
N VAL A 253 6.89 -2.39 -7.55
CA VAL A 253 7.56 -1.18 -7.03
C VAL A 253 9.06 -1.30 -7.28
N HIS A 254 9.65 -0.32 -7.92
CA HIS A 254 11.08 -0.22 -8.16
C HIS A 254 11.66 1.01 -7.45
N ILE A 255 12.65 0.80 -6.61
CA ILE A 255 13.37 1.84 -5.87
C ILE A 255 14.82 1.77 -6.33
N ASP A 256 15.25 2.77 -7.13
CA ASP A 256 16.60 2.83 -7.67
C ASP A 256 17.32 4.08 -7.17
N SER A 257 18.51 3.89 -6.60
CA SER A 257 19.34 4.98 -6.06
C SER A 257 18.57 5.90 -5.10
N SER A 258 17.63 5.31 -4.30
CA SER A 258 16.61 6.03 -3.55
C SER A 258 16.50 5.50 -2.11
N SER A 259 17.24 6.12 -1.20
CA SER A 259 17.33 5.66 0.19
C SER A 259 16.22 6.23 1.09
N ASN A 260 16.09 5.67 2.30
CA ASN A 260 15.16 6.13 3.33
C ASN A 260 13.69 6.15 2.90
N SER A 261 13.30 5.27 1.99
CA SER A 261 11.92 5.20 1.50
C SER A 261 11.12 4.09 2.20
N SER A 262 9.81 4.27 2.29
CA SER A 262 8.89 3.32 2.93
C SER A 262 7.90 2.75 1.92
N VAL A 263 7.80 1.41 1.87
CA VAL A 263 6.80 0.69 1.07
C VAL A 263 5.94 -0.14 2.02
N SER A 264 4.69 0.25 2.25
CA SER A 264 3.88 -0.39 3.30
C SER A 264 2.42 -0.62 2.95
N GLY A 265 1.88 -1.77 3.37
CA GLY A 265 0.46 -2.06 3.24
C GLY A 265 -0.06 -2.14 1.79
N ASN A 266 0.80 -2.35 0.80
CA ASN A 266 0.41 -2.47 -0.60
C ASN A 266 -0.02 -3.90 -0.95
N ASN A 267 -0.93 -4.03 -1.91
CA ASN A 267 -1.25 -5.29 -2.56
C ASN A 267 -0.53 -5.34 -3.92
N ILE A 268 0.50 -6.18 -4.04
CA ILE A 268 1.41 -6.24 -5.20
C ILE A 268 1.32 -7.63 -5.81
N LYS A 269 0.71 -7.73 -6.97
CA LYS A 269 0.35 -9.04 -7.50
C LYS A 269 0.59 -9.19 -9.00
N ALA A 270 1.10 -10.37 -9.39
CA ALA A 270 1.18 -10.80 -10.79
C ALA A 270 1.95 -9.83 -11.71
N ASN A 271 2.96 -9.12 -11.19
CA ASN A 271 3.85 -8.32 -12.01
C ASN A 271 4.90 -9.22 -12.69
N ASN A 272 5.36 -8.85 -13.88
CA ASN A 272 6.20 -9.73 -14.68
C ASN A 272 7.63 -9.88 -14.14
N TRP A 273 8.06 -8.98 -13.29
CA TRP A 273 9.37 -9.05 -12.63
C TRP A 273 9.18 -9.18 -11.10
N ASN A 274 10.00 -8.46 -10.30
CA ASN A 274 9.84 -8.53 -8.85
C ASN A 274 8.57 -7.79 -8.39
N GLY A 275 7.99 -8.24 -7.29
CA GLY A 275 6.97 -7.47 -6.61
C GLY A 275 7.53 -6.13 -6.14
N ILE A 276 8.62 -6.16 -5.34
CA ILE A 276 9.37 -4.97 -4.90
C ILE A 276 10.84 -5.20 -5.22
N ARG A 277 11.50 -4.19 -5.77
CA ARG A 277 12.95 -4.19 -6.03
C ARG A 277 13.60 -2.94 -5.45
N LEU A 278 14.70 -3.14 -4.74
CA LEU A 278 15.59 -2.09 -4.26
C LEU A 278 16.93 -2.25 -4.96
N ASP A 279 17.37 -1.25 -5.73
CA ASP A 279 18.68 -1.17 -6.35
C ASP A 279 19.45 -0.01 -5.74
N SER A 280 20.64 -0.23 -5.22
CA SER A 280 21.50 0.80 -4.62
C SER A 280 20.73 1.73 -3.64
N SER A 281 19.77 1.15 -2.90
CA SER A 281 18.76 1.88 -2.14
C SER A 281 18.72 1.40 -0.69
N SER A 282 19.54 2.02 0.14
CA SER A 282 19.75 1.62 1.54
C SER A 282 18.79 2.32 2.53
N ASN A 283 18.77 1.85 3.76
CA ASN A 283 17.98 2.42 4.86
C ASN A 283 16.47 2.51 4.57
N SER A 284 15.93 1.59 3.78
CA SER A 284 14.54 1.59 3.37
C SER A 284 13.72 0.57 4.16
N SER A 285 12.40 0.79 4.26
CA SER A 285 11.47 -0.09 4.98
C SER A 285 10.45 -0.69 4.02
N VAL A 286 10.31 -2.02 4.03
CA VAL A 286 9.28 -2.77 3.30
C VAL A 286 8.44 -3.53 4.31
N SER A 287 7.21 -3.10 4.58
CA SER A 287 6.45 -3.66 5.70
C SER A 287 4.95 -3.86 5.44
N GLY A 288 4.41 -4.97 5.93
CA GLY A 288 2.97 -5.22 5.89
C GLY A 288 2.37 -5.31 4.49
N ASN A 289 3.16 -5.59 3.45
CA ASN A 289 2.67 -5.74 2.08
C ASN A 289 2.18 -7.16 1.81
N ASN A 290 1.19 -7.29 0.93
CA ASN A 290 0.76 -8.55 0.35
C ASN A 290 1.37 -8.69 -1.04
N ILE A 291 2.39 -9.55 -1.20
CA ILE A 291 3.23 -9.66 -2.40
C ILE A 291 3.09 -11.06 -2.98
N THR A 292 2.28 -11.20 -4.02
CA THR A 292 1.89 -12.54 -4.49
C THR A 292 1.97 -12.71 -6.00
N ALA A 293 2.35 -13.92 -6.41
CA ALA A 293 2.32 -14.35 -7.81
C ALA A 293 3.14 -13.46 -8.77
N ASN A 294 4.19 -12.80 -8.31
CA ASN A 294 5.12 -12.09 -9.16
C ASN A 294 6.13 -13.08 -9.78
N ASN A 295 6.56 -12.85 -11.01
CA ASN A 295 7.28 -13.89 -11.76
C ASN A 295 8.73 -14.11 -11.29
N VAL A 296 9.34 -13.14 -10.60
CA VAL A 296 10.71 -13.24 -10.10
C VAL A 296 10.68 -13.21 -8.56
N TYR A 297 11.33 -12.27 -7.91
CA TYR A 297 11.28 -12.18 -6.44
C TYR A 297 10.00 -11.50 -5.95
N GLY A 298 9.49 -11.95 -4.81
CA GLY A 298 8.56 -11.14 -4.04
C GLY A 298 9.21 -9.82 -3.64
N VAL A 299 10.38 -9.89 -2.96
CA VAL A 299 11.22 -8.73 -2.61
C VAL A 299 12.66 -9.02 -3.01
N GLY A 300 13.29 -8.14 -3.78
CA GLY A 300 14.69 -8.25 -4.17
C GLY A 300 15.50 -7.03 -3.76
N LEU A 301 16.67 -7.25 -3.14
CA LEU A 301 17.64 -6.23 -2.77
C LEU A 301 18.92 -6.45 -3.57
N TYR A 302 19.39 -5.40 -4.20
CA TYR A 302 20.62 -5.41 -5.02
C TYR A 302 21.51 -4.25 -4.59
N SER A 303 22.68 -4.53 -4.04
CA SER A 303 23.58 -3.52 -3.47
C SER A 303 22.85 -2.56 -2.49
N SER A 304 21.91 -3.11 -1.70
CA SER A 304 21.01 -2.33 -0.84
C SER A 304 21.12 -2.83 0.60
N SER A 305 21.65 -1.98 1.48
CA SER A 305 22.02 -2.35 2.85
C SER A 305 21.20 -1.59 3.90
N ASN A 306 21.28 -2.03 5.16
CA ASN A 306 20.63 -1.39 6.30
C ASN A 306 19.11 -1.19 6.13
N SER A 307 18.45 -2.08 5.40
CA SER A 307 17.01 -2.01 5.14
C SER A 307 16.24 -3.02 5.99
N SER A 308 14.97 -2.72 6.25
CA SER A 308 14.08 -3.58 7.03
C SER A 308 12.98 -4.15 6.14
N ILE A 309 12.82 -5.48 6.14
CA ILE A 309 11.75 -6.19 5.43
C ILE A 309 10.97 -6.96 6.49
N SER A 310 9.78 -6.46 6.86
CA SER A 310 9.07 -7.02 8.02
C SER A 310 7.55 -7.13 7.86
N GLY A 311 6.98 -8.19 8.41
CA GLY A 311 5.53 -8.37 8.46
C GLY A 311 4.85 -8.49 7.09
N ASN A 312 5.58 -8.86 6.04
CA ASN A 312 5.02 -9.03 4.69
C ASN A 312 4.50 -10.45 4.49
N ASN A 313 3.44 -10.57 3.69
CA ASN A 313 3.02 -11.84 3.12
C ASN A 313 3.63 -11.98 1.71
N ILE A 314 4.58 -12.90 1.53
CA ILE A 314 5.37 -13.11 0.31
C ILE A 314 5.09 -14.52 -0.21
N ALA A 315 4.11 -14.67 -1.08
CA ALA A 315 3.60 -15.99 -1.43
C ALA A 315 3.44 -16.25 -2.93
N ASN A 316 3.71 -17.49 -3.35
CA ASN A 316 3.51 -17.92 -4.72
C ASN A 316 4.27 -17.10 -5.77
N ASN A 317 5.40 -16.45 -5.41
CA ASN A 317 6.25 -15.76 -6.36
C ASN A 317 7.25 -16.75 -7.01
N GLY A 318 8.00 -16.30 -8.00
CA GLY A 318 9.12 -17.09 -8.53
C GLY A 318 10.09 -17.45 -7.40
N TYR A 319 10.46 -16.47 -6.58
CA TYR A 319 11.27 -16.59 -5.37
C TYR A 319 10.70 -15.67 -4.28
N GLY A 320 11.00 -15.95 -3.01
CA GLY A 320 10.52 -15.14 -1.89
C GLY A 320 11.31 -13.82 -1.74
N VAL A 321 12.36 -13.82 -0.93
CA VAL A 321 13.26 -12.67 -0.70
C VAL A 321 14.64 -12.97 -1.28
N GLY A 322 15.20 -12.07 -2.07
CA GLY A 322 16.54 -12.18 -2.62
C GLY A 322 17.44 -11.03 -2.16
N LEU A 323 18.68 -11.36 -1.76
CA LEU A 323 19.72 -10.40 -1.41
C LEU A 323 20.92 -10.68 -2.29
N ASP A 324 21.25 -9.73 -3.17
CA ASP A 324 22.29 -9.87 -4.19
C ASP A 324 23.33 -8.74 -4.09
N PHE A 325 24.53 -9.01 -4.61
CA PHE A 325 25.58 -8.01 -4.81
C PHE A 325 25.94 -7.19 -3.58
N GLY A 326 26.17 -7.84 -2.44
CA GLY A 326 26.60 -7.16 -1.23
C GLY A 326 25.48 -6.40 -0.52
N SER A 327 24.25 -6.91 -0.59
CA SER A 327 23.13 -6.42 0.22
C SER A 327 23.29 -6.90 1.66
N ASN A 328 24.02 -6.12 2.47
CA ASN A 328 24.45 -6.48 3.81
C ASN A 328 23.65 -5.72 4.89
N ASP A 329 23.76 -6.20 6.13
CA ASP A 329 23.23 -5.53 7.32
C ASP A 329 21.72 -5.24 7.25
N ASN A 330 20.96 -6.06 6.49
CA ASN A 330 19.49 -5.93 6.43
C ASN A 330 18.82 -6.75 7.54
N ASN A 331 17.64 -6.29 7.97
CA ASN A 331 16.78 -7.01 8.90
C ASN A 331 15.57 -7.58 8.16
N ILE A 332 15.44 -8.92 8.17
CA ILE A 332 14.33 -9.64 7.54
C ILE A 332 13.59 -10.38 8.64
N SER A 333 12.46 -9.86 9.10
CA SER A 333 11.79 -10.41 10.27
C SER A 333 10.26 -10.43 10.18
N ALA A 334 9.65 -11.40 10.85
CA ALA A 334 8.19 -11.53 10.95
C ALA A 334 7.46 -11.61 9.58
N ASN A 335 8.14 -12.06 8.51
CA ASN A 335 7.51 -12.25 7.20
C ASN A 335 6.92 -13.66 7.09
N ASN A 336 5.82 -13.76 6.35
CA ASN A 336 5.26 -15.02 5.92
C ASN A 336 5.72 -15.32 4.49
N ILE A 337 6.74 -16.17 4.33
CA ILE A 337 7.40 -16.50 3.04
C ILE A 337 6.95 -17.90 2.63
N THR A 338 5.96 -17.98 1.73
CA THR A 338 5.18 -19.19 1.58
C THR A 338 5.04 -19.64 0.14
N ALA A 339 5.24 -20.92 -0.14
CA ALA A 339 4.93 -21.57 -1.42
C ALA A 339 5.53 -20.85 -2.64
N ASN A 340 6.72 -20.25 -2.51
CA ASN A 340 7.43 -19.68 -3.64
C ASN A 340 8.05 -20.78 -4.49
N ASN A 341 8.02 -20.64 -5.81
CA ASN A 341 8.42 -21.67 -6.76
C ASN A 341 9.91 -22.03 -6.72
N GLY A 342 10.75 -21.12 -6.28
CA GLY A 342 12.18 -21.32 -6.04
C GLY A 342 12.50 -21.30 -4.54
N HIS A 343 13.54 -20.58 -4.15
CA HIS A 343 13.89 -20.45 -2.74
C HIS A 343 13.04 -19.41 -2.01
N GLY A 344 12.76 -19.69 -0.72
CA GLY A 344 12.11 -18.74 0.19
C GLY A 344 13.01 -17.52 0.43
N VAL A 345 14.28 -17.75 0.81
CA VAL A 345 15.29 -16.72 0.95
C VAL A 345 16.51 -17.07 0.10
N GLY A 346 17.03 -16.15 -0.70
CA GLY A 346 18.25 -16.29 -1.50
C GLY A 346 19.30 -15.27 -1.07
N LEU A 347 20.54 -15.76 -0.85
CA LEU A 347 21.66 -14.96 -0.40
C LEU A 347 22.82 -15.15 -1.39
N PHE A 348 23.15 -14.10 -2.14
CA PHE A 348 24.19 -14.11 -3.15
C PHE A 348 25.22 -13.03 -2.81
N SER A 349 26.38 -13.45 -2.29
CA SER A 349 27.45 -12.55 -1.84
C SER A 349 26.92 -11.44 -0.91
N SER A 350 26.02 -11.82 0.01
CA SER A 350 25.34 -10.90 0.94
C SER A 350 25.40 -11.45 2.35
N SER A 351 26.02 -10.72 3.26
CA SER A 351 26.36 -11.18 4.62
C SER A 351 25.92 -10.19 5.71
N SER A 352 26.06 -10.62 6.95
CA SER A 352 25.67 -9.82 8.13
C SER A 352 24.20 -9.43 8.19
N ASN A 353 23.32 -10.10 7.43
CA ASN A 353 21.89 -9.86 7.53
C ASN A 353 21.31 -10.61 8.72
N SER A 354 20.34 -10.01 9.39
CA SER A 354 19.59 -10.61 10.49
C SER A 354 18.26 -11.14 9.98
N ILE A 355 18.05 -12.47 10.06
CA ILE A 355 16.90 -13.17 9.45
C ILE A 355 16.26 -14.02 10.53
N PHE A 356 15.22 -13.54 11.18
CA PHE A 356 14.59 -14.23 12.32
C PHE A 356 13.07 -13.96 12.39
N HIS A 357 12.34 -14.82 13.10
CA HIS A 357 10.88 -14.75 13.25
C HIS A 357 10.11 -14.81 11.92
N ASN A 358 10.73 -15.29 10.84
CA ASN A 358 10.01 -15.50 9.59
C ASN A 358 9.35 -16.89 9.58
N ASN A 359 8.24 -17.01 8.90
CA ASN A 359 7.60 -18.27 8.59
C ASN A 359 8.01 -18.71 7.19
N LEU A 360 8.94 -19.65 7.07
CA LEU A 360 9.35 -20.25 5.80
C LEU A 360 8.56 -21.53 5.57
N VAL A 361 7.54 -21.46 4.69
CA VAL A 361 6.55 -22.53 4.58
C VAL A 361 6.42 -23.03 3.15
N ASN A 362 6.72 -24.31 2.91
CA ASN A 362 6.50 -24.98 1.64
C ASN A 362 7.11 -24.27 0.41
N ASN A 363 8.21 -23.53 0.58
CA ASN A 363 8.99 -23.08 -0.56
C ASN A 363 9.71 -24.29 -1.20
N ASN A 364 9.99 -24.24 -2.49
CA ASN A 364 10.68 -25.36 -3.14
C ASN A 364 12.05 -25.67 -2.49
N VAL A 365 12.77 -24.60 -2.10
CA VAL A 365 13.94 -24.64 -1.22
C VAL A 365 13.76 -23.53 -0.18
N GLN A 366 13.94 -23.82 1.11
CA GLN A 366 13.72 -22.77 2.12
C GLN A 366 14.77 -21.66 2.00
N VAL A 367 16.03 -22.03 1.87
CA VAL A 367 17.13 -21.07 1.72
C VAL A 367 18.12 -21.55 0.67
N TYR A 368 18.55 -20.64 -0.19
CA TYR A 368 19.72 -20.79 -1.03
C TYR A 368 20.77 -19.76 -0.61
N SER A 369 22.00 -20.19 -0.33
CA SER A 369 23.09 -19.32 0.12
C SER A 369 24.37 -19.65 -0.65
N THR A 370 25.12 -18.63 -1.06
CA THR A 370 26.48 -18.81 -1.57
C THR A 370 27.48 -18.93 -0.40
N SER A 371 28.60 -19.60 -0.61
CA SER A 371 29.55 -19.96 0.46
C SER A 371 30.21 -18.77 1.17
N ASP A 372 30.09 -17.56 0.61
CA ASP A 372 30.61 -16.29 1.14
C ASP A 372 29.56 -15.45 1.89
N SER A 373 28.37 -16.00 2.09
CA SER A 373 27.23 -15.30 2.70
C SER A 373 26.95 -15.78 4.12
N ALA A 374 27.69 -15.25 5.11
CA ALA A 374 27.43 -15.55 6.52
C ALA A 374 26.43 -14.57 7.13
N ASN A 375 25.32 -15.09 7.69
CA ASN A 375 24.19 -14.31 8.19
C ASN A 375 23.74 -14.81 9.57
N ILE A 376 22.94 -14.00 10.29
CA ILE A 376 22.37 -14.30 11.61
C ILE A 376 20.93 -14.78 11.40
N TRP A 377 20.61 -15.97 11.94
CA TRP A 377 19.33 -16.62 11.69
C TRP A 377 18.42 -16.75 12.91
N ASP A 378 18.87 -16.28 14.04
CA ASP A 378 18.09 -16.25 15.28
C ASP A 378 18.35 -14.96 16.08
N CYS A 379 17.50 -14.69 17.03
CA CYS A 379 17.59 -13.56 17.96
C CYS A 379 17.86 -14.07 19.38
N ASP A 380 18.68 -15.10 19.49
CA ASP A 380 19.03 -15.81 20.73
C ASP A 380 17.80 -16.35 21.51
N TYR A 381 18.08 -17.16 22.53
CA TYR A 381 17.06 -17.60 23.46
C TYR A 381 16.78 -16.49 24.50
N PRO A 382 15.54 -16.20 24.86
CA PRO A 382 14.31 -16.93 24.60
C PRO A 382 13.54 -16.42 23.35
N SER A 383 14.06 -15.50 22.57
CA SER A 383 13.34 -14.92 21.43
C SER A 383 13.13 -15.94 20.29
N GLY A 384 14.18 -16.67 19.94
CA GLY A 384 14.16 -17.71 18.92
C GLY A 384 14.53 -17.24 17.53
N GLY A 385 14.53 -18.15 16.58
CA GLY A 385 14.87 -17.94 15.18
C GLY A 385 13.64 -17.91 14.26
N ASN A 386 13.62 -18.79 13.26
CA ASN A 386 12.57 -18.85 12.26
C ASN A 386 11.73 -20.14 12.39
N TYR A 387 10.52 -20.10 11.86
CA TYR A 387 9.74 -21.30 11.63
C TYR A 387 10.05 -21.89 10.26
N TRP A 388 10.39 -23.18 10.23
CA TRP A 388 10.76 -23.94 9.05
C TRP A 388 9.77 -25.08 8.86
N SER A 389 9.00 -25.11 7.79
CA SER A 389 7.99 -26.16 7.58
C SER A 389 8.59 -27.55 7.36
N ASP A 390 9.88 -27.66 7.08
CA ASP A 390 10.65 -28.90 6.89
C ASP A 390 11.55 -29.24 8.09
N TYR A 391 11.50 -28.49 9.17
CA TYR A 391 12.21 -28.83 10.40
C TYR A 391 11.57 -30.03 11.09
N ASN A 392 12.39 -31.05 11.38
CA ASN A 392 11.96 -32.32 11.97
C ASN A 392 12.51 -32.54 13.40
N GLY A 393 13.05 -31.51 14.04
CA GLY A 393 13.54 -31.57 15.42
C GLY A 393 12.40 -31.72 16.43
N MET A 394 12.79 -31.99 17.67
CA MET A 394 11.88 -32.13 18.81
C MET A 394 11.95 -30.90 19.71
N ASP A 395 10.94 -30.73 20.56
CA ASP A 395 10.88 -29.76 21.66
C ASP A 395 10.60 -30.54 22.97
N LEU A 396 11.66 -31.12 23.53
CA LEU A 396 11.63 -31.89 24.80
C LEU A 396 12.52 -31.23 25.85
N LYS A 397 13.23 -30.19 25.48
CA LYS A 397 14.14 -29.43 26.33
C LYS A 397 13.75 -27.98 26.36
N THR A 398 14.30 -27.23 27.31
CA THR A 398 14.08 -25.80 27.48
C THR A 398 15.35 -25.12 27.94
N GLY A 399 15.39 -23.81 27.89
CA GLY A 399 16.49 -22.97 28.36
C GLY A 399 17.52 -22.65 27.27
N PRO A 400 18.44 -21.72 27.55
CA PRO A 400 19.38 -21.18 26.56
C PRO A 400 20.34 -22.22 25.97
N TYR A 401 20.49 -23.37 26.60
CA TYR A 401 21.32 -24.47 26.10
C TYR A 401 20.47 -25.69 25.68
N GLN A 402 19.15 -25.55 25.64
CA GLN A 402 18.22 -26.63 25.31
C GLN A 402 18.60 -27.97 26.02
N ASN A 403 18.84 -27.93 27.32
CA ASN A 403 19.37 -29.05 28.11
C ASN A 403 18.56 -29.37 29.38
N LYS A 404 17.55 -28.57 29.72
CA LYS A 404 16.61 -28.84 30.81
C LYS A 404 15.37 -29.54 30.26
N THR A 405 14.80 -30.47 30.99
CA THR A 405 13.57 -31.16 30.57
C THR A 405 12.38 -30.21 30.57
N GLY A 406 11.62 -30.21 29.47
CA GLY A 406 10.42 -29.37 29.27
C GLY A 406 10.34 -28.85 27.86
N SER A 407 9.14 -28.52 27.41
CA SER A 407 8.92 -27.89 26.10
C SER A 407 8.73 -26.39 26.25
N ASP A 408 9.22 -25.61 25.29
CA ASP A 408 9.14 -24.15 25.32
C ASP A 408 8.80 -23.49 23.99
N GLY A 409 8.45 -24.30 22.96
CA GLY A 409 8.11 -23.83 21.63
C GLY A 409 9.31 -23.58 20.72
N ILE A 410 10.52 -23.95 21.17
CA ILE A 410 11.77 -23.87 20.42
C ILE A 410 12.34 -25.29 20.24
N GLY A 411 12.89 -25.58 19.08
CA GLY A 411 13.47 -26.89 18.79
C GLY A 411 14.79 -27.13 19.51
N ASP A 412 14.99 -28.35 20.01
CA ASP A 412 16.17 -28.76 20.79
C ASP A 412 17.47 -28.78 19.98
N THR A 413 17.40 -28.77 18.67
CA THR A 413 18.56 -28.86 17.77
C THR A 413 18.50 -27.77 16.71
N PRO A 414 19.67 -27.20 16.31
CA PRO A 414 19.72 -26.19 15.27
C PRO A 414 19.16 -26.68 13.92
N TYR A 415 18.57 -25.78 13.17
CA TYR A 415 18.30 -25.96 11.75
C TYR A 415 19.55 -25.55 10.95
N ILE A 416 20.17 -26.49 10.29
CA ILE A 416 21.42 -26.28 9.53
C ILE A 416 21.07 -25.90 8.10
N ILE A 417 21.51 -24.73 7.65
CA ILE A 417 21.34 -24.24 6.28
C ILE A 417 22.57 -24.63 5.45
N ASP A 418 23.76 -24.23 5.94
CA ASP A 418 25.04 -24.62 5.35
C ASP A 418 26.16 -24.55 6.43
N SER A 419 27.44 -24.60 6.03
CA SER A 419 28.56 -24.59 6.98
C SER A 419 28.73 -23.27 7.74
N SER A 420 28.18 -22.16 7.21
CA SER A 420 28.33 -20.80 7.78
C SER A 420 27.00 -20.25 8.31
N ASN A 421 25.89 -20.91 8.00
CA ASN A 421 24.55 -20.45 8.31
C ASN A 421 23.76 -21.52 9.06
N LYS A 422 23.25 -21.17 10.22
CA LYS A 422 22.36 -22.03 11.01
C LYS A 422 21.44 -21.18 11.87
N ASP A 423 20.24 -21.66 12.08
CA ASP A 423 19.31 -21.17 13.10
C ASP A 423 19.47 -22.04 14.36
N ASN A 424 20.01 -21.48 15.43
CA ASN A 424 20.27 -22.23 16.66
C ASN A 424 19.01 -22.51 17.47
N PHE A 425 17.94 -21.72 17.23
CA PHE A 425 16.70 -21.76 18.01
C PHE A 425 15.47 -21.79 17.10
N PRO A 426 15.33 -22.83 16.22
CA PRO A 426 14.23 -22.90 15.29
C PRO A 426 12.89 -22.99 16.02
N LEU A 427 11.88 -22.31 15.50
CA LEU A 427 10.55 -22.27 16.11
C LEU A 427 9.75 -23.53 15.76
N MET A 428 9.05 -24.09 16.76
CA MET A 428 8.19 -25.27 16.60
C MET A 428 6.79 -24.95 16.06
N GLY A 429 6.47 -23.67 15.91
CA GLY A 429 5.21 -23.18 15.36
C GLY A 429 5.40 -21.84 14.66
N THR A 430 4.38 -21.42 13.92
CA THR A 430 4.42 -20.16 13.20
C THR A 430 4.49 -18.96 14.13
N PHE A 431 5.32 -18.01 13.77
CA PHE A 431 5.45 -16.74 14.49
C PHE A 431 4.36 -15.75 14.03
N SER A 432 3.79 -15.05 14.98
CA SER A 432 2.91 -13.90 14.72
C SER A 432 3.21 -12.77 15.70
N ASP A 433 3.11 -11.53 15.22
CA ASP A 433 3.32 -10.32 16.01
C ASP A 433 2.07 -9.43 15.93
N PHE A 434 1.43 -9.19 17.05
CA PHE A 434 0.19 -8.44 17.14
C PHE A 434 0.42 -7.09 17.83
N ASN A 435 -0.05 -6.04 17.20
CA ASN A 435 -0.07 -4.70 17.78
C ASN A 435 -1.13 -4.63 18.90
N ALA A 436 -0.69 -4.25 20.09
CA ALA A 436 -1.54 -3.92 21.23
C ALA A 436 -1.55 -2.39 21.47
N PRO A 437 -2.54 -1.84 22.18
CA PRO A 437 -2.57 -0.41 22.51
C PRO A 437 -1.26 0.08 23.13
N SER A 438 -0.96 1.37 22.98
CA SER A 438 0.26 2.02 23.51
C SER A 438 1.58 1.51 22.91
N LYS A 439 1.57 1.03 21.65
CA LYS A 439 2.74 0.50 20.92
C LYS A 439 3.38 -0.76 21.51
N TYR A 440 2.64 -1.51 22.31
CA TYR A 440 3.06 -2.82 22.75
C TYR A 440 2.88 -3.88 21.66
N HIS A 441 3.73 -4.89 21.67
CA HIS A 441 3.66 -6.03 20.77
C HIS A 441 3.45 -7.31 21.59
N VAL A 442 2.50 -8.12 21.16
CA VAL A 442 2.29 -9.46 21.70
C VAL A 442 2.69 -10.45 20.61
N GLN A 443 3.70 -11.25 20.92
CA GLN A 443 4.24 -12.23 19.98
C GLN A 443 3.80 -13.62 20.35
N THR A 444 3.49 -14.44 19.34
CA THR A 444 3.10 -15.82 19.55
C THR A 444 3.91 -16.77 18.67
N ILE A 445 4.23 -17.93 19.22
CA ILE A 445 4.78 -19.09 18.49
C ILE A 445 3.80 -20.24 18.73
N CYS A 446 3.03 -20.60 17.72
CA CYS A 446 1.97 -21.59 17.86
C CYS A 446 1.94 -22.56 16.66
N ASN A 447 1.70 -23.85 16.91
CA ASN A 447 1.44 -24.81 15.85
C ASN A 447 -0.01 -24.79 15.35
N SER A 448 -0.76 -23.76 15.71
CA SER A 448 -2.14 -23.50 15.31
C SER A 448 -2.21 -22.25 14.44
N THR A 449 -3.21 -22.15 13.59
CA THR A 449 -3.55 -20.91 12.92
C THR A 449 -4.19 -19.95 13.92
N ILE A 450 -3.59 -18.79 14.11
CA ILE A 450 -4.07 -17.78 15.05
C ILE A 450 -4.89 -16.73 14.29
N SER A 451 -6.07 -16.38 14.84
CA SER A 451 -6.95 -15.32 14.33
C SER A 451 -7.62 -14.55 15.47
N ASP A 452 -8.32 -13.48 15.12
CA ASP A 452 -9.18 -12.67 16.01
C ASP A 452 -8.50 -12.20 17.30
N PHE A 453 -7.22 -11.84 17.19
CA PHE A 453 -6.47 -11.28 18.31
C PHE A 453 -7.14 -10.00 18.82
N GLN A 454 -7.41 -9.96 20.12
CA GLN A 454 -7.94 -8.79 20.82
C GLN A 454 -7.20 -8.57 22.13
N PHE A 455 -7.00 -7.31 22.45
CA PHE A 455 -6.49 -6.87 23.75
C PHE A 455 -7.37 -5.75 24.30
N ASN A 456 -7.97 -5.96 25.46
CA ASN A 456 -8.90 -4.99 26.07
C ASN A 456 -8.29 -4.17 27.21
N GLY A 457 -6.96 -4.23 27.40
CA GLY A 457 -6.21 -3.57 28.49
C GLY A 457 -5.95 -4.45 29.70
N THR A 458 -6.68 -5.55 29.85
CA THR A 458 -6.57 -6.49 30.99
C THR A 458 -6.54 -7.96 30.58
N ALA A 459 -6.95 -8.27 29.39
CA ALA A 459 -6.96 -9.63 28.86
C ALA A 459 -6.61 -9.66 27.37
N ILE A 460 -5.98 -10.72 26.95
CA ILE A 460 -5.74 -11.08 25.56
C ILE A 460 -6.67 -12.23 25.21
N SER A 461 -7.36 -12.13 24.09
CA SER A 461 -8.10 -13.23 23.49
C SER A 461 -7.67 -13.45 22.05
N LEU A 462 -7.64 -14.70 21.62
CA LEU A 462 -7.32 -15.11 20.26
C LEU A 462 -7.97 -16.46 19.96
N ASN A 463 -8.27 -16.69 18.69
CA ASN A 463 -8.70 -17.99 18.20
C ASN A 463 -7.49 -18.81 17.74
N ALA A 464 -7.39 -20.05 18.17
CA ALA A 464 -6.35 -21.00 17.77
C ALA A 464 -7.00 -22.22 17.10
N ALA A 465 -6.82 -22.36 15.79
CA ALA A 465 -7.39 -23.46 15.01
C ALA A 465 -6.31 -24.43 14.54
N GLY A 466 -6.57 -25.72 14.62
CA GLY A 466 -5.68 -26.76 14.13
C GLY A 466 -6.43 -28.04 13.77
N LYS A 467 -5.69 -29.06 13.32
CA LYS A 467 -6.27 -30.35 12.91
C LYS A 467 -6.92 -31.02 14.12
N ASN A 468 -8.21 -31.27 14.06
CA ASN A 468 -8.97 -31.92 15.13
C ASN A 468 -8.32 -33.24 15.60
N GLY A 469 -8.25 -33.44 16.91
CA GLY A 469 -7.66 -34.63 17.54
C GLY A 469 -6.12 -34.59 17.64
N THR A 470 -5.48 -33.48 17.33
CA THR A 470 -4.05 -33.24 17.59
C THR A 470 -3.85 -32.31 18.79
N THR A 471 -2.62 -32.26 19.32
CA THR A 471 -2.27 -31.34 20.40
C THR A 471 -1.75 -30.03 19.83
N GLY A 472 -2.33 -28.92 20.25
CA GLY A 472 -1.84 -27.58 20.03
C GLY A 472 -0.93 -27.13 21.16
N PHE A 473 0.02 -26.25 20.84
CA PHE A 473 0.72 -25.46 21.83
C PHE A 473 0.73 -23.99 21.39
N CYS A 474 0.88 -23.12 22.37
CA CYS A 474 1.16 -21.72 22.12
C CYS A 474 2.15 -21.21 23.15
N ARG A 475 3.20 -20.54 22.68
CA ARG A 475 4.07 -19.71 23.46
C ARG A 475 3.72 -18.26 23.18
N ILE A 476 3.43 -17.51 24.22
CA ILE A 476 3.09 -16.10 24.13
C ILE A 476 4.13 -15.28 24.85
N SER A 477 4.64 -14.27 24.16
CA SER A 477 5.56 -13.27 24.68
C SER A 477 4.79 -11.97 24.92
N LEU A 478 4.74 -11.56 26.19
CA LEU A 478 3.94 -10.44 26.68
C LEU A 478 4.86 -9.35 27.23
N PRO A 479 4.69 -8.08 26.86
CA PRO A 479 5.37 -6.99 27.55
C PRO A 479 4.87 -6.90 29.01
N ALA A 480 5.79 -6.74 29.96
CA ALA A 480 5.47 -6.72 31.39
C ALA A 480 4.63 -5.51 31.81
N ALA A 481 4.60 -4.45 31.03
CA ALA A 481 3.62 -3.36 31.15
C ALA A 481 2.80 -3.28 29.85
N PRO A 482 1.49 -3.20 29.90
CA PRO A 482 0.60 -3.00 31.07
C PRO A 482 0.21 -4.29 31.80
N ILE A 483 0.72 -5.45 31.43
CA ILE A 483 0.28 -6.77 31.95
C ILE A 483 1.25 -7.21 33.06
N ASN A 484 0.91 -6.86 34.29
CA ASN A 484 1.69 -7.24 35.50
C ASN A 484 0.82 -8.07 36.43
N GLY A 485 1.21 -9.30 36.71
CA GLY A 485 0.54 -10.09 37.76
C GLY A 485 0.56 -11.60 37.56
N THR A 486 -0.34 -12.28 38.23
CA THR A 486 -0.55 -13.73 38.05
C THR A 486 -1.42 -13.96 36.85
N PHE A 487 -0.89 -14.67 35.85
CA PHE A 487 -1.64 -15.02 34.64
C PHE A 487 -2.62 -16.17 34.93
N THR A 488 -3.71 -16.17 34.20
CA THR A 488 -4.58 -17.33 34.00
C THR A 488 -4.69 -17.59 32.52
N VAL A 489 -4.56 -18.82 32.10
CA VAL A 489 -4.77 -19.20 30.69
C VAL A 489 -6.02 -20.07 30.62
N SER A 490 -7.02 -19.61 29.88
CA SER A 490 -8.24 -20.37 29.64
C SER A 490 -8.38 -20.73 28.15
N VAL A 491 -8.79 -21.93 27.87
CA VAL A 491 -9.11 -22.41 26.52
C VAL A 491 -10.56 -22.88 26.51
N ASN A 492 -11.41 -22.29 25.69
CA ASN A 492 -12.88 -22.48 25.69
C ASN A 492 -13.50 -22.32 27.08
N GLY A 493 -13.08 -21.31 27.82
CA GLY A 493 -13.58 -21.04 29.15
C GLY A 493 -13.15 -22.03 30.25
N THR A 494 -12.20 -22.93 29.93
CA THR A 494 -11.62 -23.86 30.91
C THR A 494 -10.16 -23.48 31.16
N ASP A 495 -9.78 -23.34 32.42
CA ASP A 495 -8.41 -23.01 32.78
C ASP A 495 -7.48 -24.19 32.44
N VAL A 496 -6.37 -23.86 31.81
CA VAL A 496 -5.33 -24.81 31.44
C VAL A 496 -4.02 -24.47 32.13
N PRO A 497 -3.20 -25.49 32.49
CA PRO A 497 -1.90 -25.24 33.06
C PRO A 497 -0.98 -24.56 32.03
N TYR A 498 -0.17 -23.65 32.52
CA TYR A 498 0.86 -22.99 31.73
C TYR A 498 2.21 -23.02 32.47
N THR A 499 3.28 -22.86 31.72
CA THR A 499 4.63 -22.68 32.25
C THR A 499 5.05 -21.23 31.99
N LEU A 500 5.40 -20.50 33.02
CA LEU A 500 6.12 -19.24 32.94
C LEU A 500 7.59 -19.55 32.80
N LEU A 501 8.18 -19.21 31.64
CA LEU A 501 9.58 -19.53 31.39
C LEU A 501 10.50 -18.74 32.31
N PRO A 502 11.61 -19.34 32.77
CA PRO A 502 12.54 -18.70 33.75
C PRO A 502 13.16 -17.39 33.24
N GLU A 503 13.22 -17.19 31.97
CA GLU A 503 13.76 -15.98 31.29
C GLU A 503 12.80 -14.79 31.34
N SER A 504 11.58 -14.99 31.82
CA SER A 504 10.65 -13.91 32.09
C SER A 504 11.24 -12.92 33.11
N ASN A 505 11.07 -11.63 32.81
CA ASN A 505 11.67 -10.56 33.60
C ASN A 505 10.70 -9.38 33.75
N ASN A 506 11.17 -8.25 34.27
CA ASN A 506 10.34 -7.05 34.48
C ASN A 506 9.97 -6.30 33.19
N THR A 507 10.45 -6.72 32.03
CA THR A 507 10.11 -6.12 30.72
C THR A 507 9.30 -7.06 29.85
N GLN A 508 9.47 -8.38 29.97
CA GLN A 508 8.86 -9.38 29.09
C GLN A 508 8.54 -10.67 29.88
N SER A 509 7.34 -11.21 29.67
CA SER A 509 6.90 -12.51 30.19
C SER A 509 6.70 -13.49 29.05
N TYR A 510 7.18 -14.74 29.24
CA TYR A 510 7.04 -15.82 28.27
C TYR A 510 6.19 -16.94 28.86
N LEU A 511 4.99 -17.15 28.34
CA LEU A 511 4.07 -18.19 28.77
C LEU A 511 4.01 -19.31 27.72
N TYR A 512 4.16 -20.56 28.14
CA TYR A 512 3.98 -21.74 27.29
C TYR A 512 2.84 -22.59 27.81
N PHE A 513 1.90 -23.00 26.95
CA PHE A 513 0.79 -23.89 27.31
C PHE A 513 0.39 -24.77 26.14
N THR A 514 -0.29 -25.88 26.45
CA THR A 514 -0.78 -26.86 25.47
C THR A 514 -2.29 -27.05 25.59
N TYR A 515 -2.91 -27.43 24.48
CA TYR A 515 -4.36 -27.66 24.39
C TYR A 515 -4.69 -28.70 23.31
N HIS A 516 -5.91 -29.21 23.32
CA HIS A 516 -6.38 -30.09 22.25
C HIS A 516 -6.98 -29.26 21.12
N HIS A 517 -6.56 -29.51 19.88
CA HIS A 517 -7.13 -28.83 18.73
C HIS A 517 -8.61 -29.18 18.56
N SER A 518 -9.43 -28.17 18.57
CA SER A 518 -10.78 -28.03 18.04
C SER A 518 -10.88 -26.57 17.60
N THR A 519 -11.99 -26.03 17.19
CA THR A 519 -12.13 -24.57 17.07
C THR A 519 -12.09 -24.00 18.49
N GLN A 520 -11.01 -23.35 18.88
CA GLN A 520 -10.71 -22.96 20.27
C GLN A 520 -10.55 -21.46 20.38
N GLU A 521 -11.17 -20.87 21.39
CA GLU A 521 -10.85 -19.53 21.86
C GLU A 521 -9.91 -19.63 23.06
N ALA A 522 -8.75 -18.99 22.99
CA ALA A 522 -7.84 -18.87 24.14
C ALA A 522 -7.94 -17.44 24.71
N THR A 523 -8.18 -17.34 26.01
CA THR A 523 -8.25 -16.07 26.73
C THR A 523 -7.21 -16.05 27.83
N ILE A 524 -6.48 -14.96 27.94
CA ILE A 524 -5.48 -14.73 28.98
C ILE A 524 -5.86 -13.45 29.73
N PRO A 525 -6.62 -13.53 30.84
CA PRO A 525 -6.95 -12.40 31.68
C PRO A 525 -5.78 -12.05 32.62
N GLU A 526 -5.63 -10.78 32.88
CA GLU A 526 -4.55 -10.19 33.68
C GLU A 526 -4.82 -10.20 35.19
N PHE A 527 -6.10 -10.15 35.63
CA PHE A 527 -6.44 -10.04 37.05
C PHE A 527 -7.31 -11.18 37.57
N PRO A 528 -7.04 -11.70 38.77
CA PRO A 528 -8.02 -12.53 39.45
C PRO A 528 -9.27 -11.69 39.72
N SER A 529 -10.44 -12.22 39.36
CA SER A 529 -11.77 -11.64 39.56
C SER A 529 -12.05 -11.20 41.01
N SER A 530 -11.15 -11.49 41.95
CA SER A 530 -11.19 -11.09 43.37
C SER A 530 -11.07 -9.58 43.64
N ILE A 531 -10.59 -8.76 42.66
CA ILE A 531 -10.50 -7.30 42.84
C ILE A 531 -11.80 -6.59 42.37
N ILE A 532 -12.53 -7.16 41.42
CA ILE A 532 -13.80 -6.58 40.93
C ILE A 532 -14.92 -6.74 41.97
N LEU A 533 -14.92 -7.84 42.75
CA LEU A 533 -15.92 -8.08 43.79
C LEU A 533 -15.93 -7.02 44.91
N PRO A 534 -14.77 -6.56 45.45
CA PRO A 534 -14.76 -5.47 46.43
C PRO A 534 -15.21 -4.12 45.86
N LEU A 535 -14.90 -3.82 44.61
CA LEU A 535 -15.35 -2.57 43.97
C LEU A 535 -16.86 -2.55 43.72
N PHE A 536 -17.45 -3.67 43.31
CA PHE A 536 -18.91 -3.81 43.20
C PHE A 536 -19.60 -3.75 44.55
N LEU A 537 -19.06 -4.38 45.58
CA LEU A 537 -19.57 -4.32 46.96
C LEU A 537 -19.48 -2.90 47.53
N THR A 538 -18.40 -2.16 47.27
CA THR A 538 -18.27 -0.76 47.73
C THR A 538 -19.19 0.16 46.96
N ALA A 539 -19.39 -0.01 45.64
CA ALA A 539 -20.31 0.77 44.83
C ALA A 539 -21.81 0.51 45.20
N THR A 540 -22.16 -0.75 45.50
CA THR A 540 -23.52 -1.11 45.97
C THR A 540 -23.78 -0.63 47.39
N LEU A 541 -22.78 -0.65 48.31
CA LEU A 541 -22.88 -0.07 49.64
C LEU A 541 -23.03 1.46 49.61
N LEU A 542 -22.31 2.15 48.73
CA LEU A 542 -22.43 3.60 48.53
C LEU A 542 -23.84 3.98 47.98
N THR A 543 -24.34 3.23 47.02
CA THR A 543 -25.69 3.44 46.47
C THR A 543 -26.77 3.15 47.52
N ALA A 544 -26.63 2.14 48.32
CA ALA A 544 -27.57 1.84 49.44
C ALA A 544 -27.53 2.90 50.54
N MET A 545 -26.36 3.48 50.88
CA MET A 545 -26.27 4.60 51.84
C MET A 545 -26.84 5.89 51.29
N ILE A 546 -26.71 6.17 50.01
CA ILE A 546 -27.31 7.34 49.35
C ILE A 546 -28.84 7.20 49.30
N TYR A 547 -29.36 5.98 49.05
CA TYR A 547 -30.80 5.73 49.03
C TYR A 547 -31.45 5.86 50.43
N LYS A 548 -30.72 5.52 51.50
CA LYS A 548 -31.22 5.60 52.89
C LYS A 548 -31.24 7.04 53.45
N LYS A 549 -30.61 8.01 52.78
CA LYS A 549 -30.57 9.43 53.16
C LYS A 549 -31.58 10.34 52.50
N ARG A 550 -32.56 9.82 51.71
CA ARG A 550 -33.64 10.65 51.20
C ARG A 550 -34.71 10.78 52.28
N PRO A 551 -34.97 11.98 52.84
CA PRO A 551 -36.10 12.17 53.74
C PRO A 551 -37.41 12.00 53.00
N THR A 552 -38.30 11.16 53.52
CA THR A 552 -39.71 11.07 53.13
C THR A 552 -40.33 12.43 53.34
N ARG A 553 -40.70 13.12 52.27
CA ARG A 553 -41.64 14.25 52.36
C ARG A 553 -43.02 13.67 52.66
N THR A 554 -43.47 13.87 53.91
CA THR A 554 -44.87 13.78 54.28
C THR A 554 -45.59 15.02 53.73
N THR A 555 -46.66 14.83 53.00
CA THR A 555 -47.67 15.81 52.63
C THR A 555 -48.37 16.36 53.85
#